data_72030b75d5175b7354590c0aecffc8dc
#
_entry.id   72030b75d5175b7354590c0aecffc8dc
#
_cell.length_a   1.000
_cell.length_b   1.000
_cell.length_c   1.000
_cell.angle_alpha   90.00
_cell.angle_beta   90.00
_cell.angle_gamma   90.00
#
_symmetry.space_group_name_H-M   'P 1'
#
loop_
_entity.id
_entity.type
_entity.pdbx_description
1 polymer ?
#
loop_
_entity_poly.entity_id
_entity_poly.type
_entity_poly.pdbx_seq_one_letter_code
_entity_poly.pdbx_strand_id
1 'polypeptide(L)'
;MVTKLEIQKHLKYLKNGASKKFIELFNNFDEEDLCDRKNFTGHITASGTIIHIPTREVLLLHHKTLDKWHIPGGHVDLDDDSLFDAALREVEEETGLTVEQLIPINLIKNKPYCVEINSHPIPRNEKKNEDQHYHHDFRFVFAYTGNKRIHIDLNESLDYKWLSIDDPYLQEIMTTPETLDSILLEGLESYEQSIKLVRHNDYLVTPLASYLFQLGQHHYDRGNWESAEQMFRRSVSAYENT
;
A
#
# COMPACT_ATOMS: atom_id res chain seq x y z
N MET A 1 -10.54 -4.77 16.05
CA MET A 1 -11.62 -4.79 15.03
C MET A 1 -11.74 -3.44 14.36
N VAL A 2 -11.79 -3.42 13.04
CA VAL A 2 -11.95 -2.20 12.22
C VAL A 2 -13.32 -1.56 12.46
N THR A 3 -13.36 -0.25 12.68
CA THR A 3 -14.59 0.49 12.98
C THR A 3 -15.04 1.39 11.83
N LYS A 4 -16.33 1.68 11.75
CA LYS A 4 -16.86 2.68 10.80
C LYS A 4 -16.21 4.05 10.95
N LEU A 5 -15.83 4.42 12.17
CA LEU A 5 -15.12 5.69 12.41
C LEU A 5 -13.73 5.71 11.76
N GLU A 6 -13.03 4.58 11.77
CA GLU A 6 -11.75 4.46 11.08
C GLU A 6 -11.94 4.53 9.56
N ILE A 7 -12.88 3.78 9.01
CA ILE A 7 -13.22 3.83 7.59
C ILE A 7 -13.55 5.28 7.16
N GLN A 8 -14.34 6.02 7.93
CA GLN A 8 -14.65 7.42 7.66
C GLN A 8 -13.41 8.32 7.64
N LYS A 9 -12.41 8.04 8.48
CA LYS A 9 -11.15 8.79 8.46
C LYS A 9 -10.41 8.56 7.13
N HIS A 10 -10.36 7.33 6.64
CA HIS A 10 -9.77 7.03 5.33
C HIS A 10 -10.53 7.74 4.21
N LEU A 11 -11.87 7.65 4.18
CA LEU A 11 -12.71 8.33 3.20
C LEU A 11 -12.47 9.84 3.13
N LYS A 12 -12.24 10.47 4.27
CA LYS A 12 -11.99 11.92 4.37
C LYS A 12 -10.75 12.37 3.60
N TYR A 13 -9.74 11.51 3.51
CA TYR A 13 -8.44 11.86 2.94
C TYR A 13 -8.20 11.29 1.54
N LEU A 14 -9.15 10.54 0.99
CA LEU A 14 -9.08 10.07 -0.38
C LEU A 14 -9.22 11.22 -1.37
N LYS A 15 -8.23 11.38 -2.25
CA LYS A 15 -8.25 12.43 -3.29
C LYS A 15 -9.38 12.25 -4.29
N ASN A 16 -9.64 10.99 -4.69
CA ASN A 16 -10.62 10.64 -5.72
C ASN A 16 -11.97 10.15 -5.15
N GLY A 17 -12.10 10.16 -3.81
CA GLY A 17 -13.28 9.61 -3.13
C GLY A 17 -13.41 8.10 -3.29
N ALA A 18 -14.53 7.55 -2.84
CA ALA A 18 -14.86 6.14 -2.97
C ALA A 18 -15.98 5.92 -3.99
N SER A 19 -16.07 4.70 -4.53
CA SER A 19 -17.12 4.34 -5.47
C SER A 19 -18.53 4.43 -4.83
N LYS A 20 -19.55 4.71 -5.64
CA LYS A 20 -20.94 4.70 -5.16
C LYS A 20 -21.33 3.38 -4.52
N LYS A 21 -20.85 2.26 -5.06
CA LYS A 21 -21.10 0.92 -4.51
C LYS A 21 -20.56 0.75 -3.10
N PHE A 22 -19.33 1.24 -2.86
CA PHE A 22 -18.76 1.22 -1.51
C PHE A 22 -19.54 2.11 -0.55
N ILE A 23 -19.94 3.31 -0.96
CA ILE A 23 -20.73 4.22 -0.11
C ILE A 23 -22.09 3.61 0.24
N GLU A 24 -22.74 2.95 -0.71
CA GLU A 24 -23.99 2.21 -0.47
C GLU A 24 -23.80 1.07 0.53
N LEU A 25 -22.74 0.24 0.35
CA LEU A 25 -22.38 -0.81 1.28
C LEU A 25 -22.13 -0.26 2.69
N PHE A 26 -21.28 0.74 2.79
CA PHE A 26 -20.90 1.38 4.06
C PHE A 26 -22.09 1.95 4.83
N ASN A 27 -23.10 2.47 4.14
CA ASN A 27 -24.29 3.04 4.76
C ASN A 27 -25.28 1.98 5.24
N ASN A 28 -25.31 0.81 4.62
CA ASN A 28 -26.34 -0.21 4.84
C ASN A 28 -25.90 -1.34 5.80
N PHE A 29 -24.61 -1.53 6.03
CA PHE A 29 -24.05 -2.62 6.83
C PHE A 29 -23.29 -2.11 8.03
N ASP A 30 -23.21 -2.89 9.10
CA ASP A 30 -22.38 -2.58 10.28
C ASP A 30 -20.91 -3.01 10.06
N GLU A 31 -20.08 -2.87 11.09
CA GLU A 31 -18.66 -3.17 11.02
C GLU A 31 -18.38 -4.65 10.75
N GLU A 32 -19.13 -5.56 11.41
CA GLU A 32 -18.96 -7.00 11.26
C GLU A 32 -19.33 -7.42 9.84
N ASP A 33 -20.48 -6.95 9.34
CA ASP A 33 -20.94 -7.24 7.98
C ASP A 33 -19.97 -6.69 6.91
N LEU A 34 -19.37 -5.51 7.15
CA LEU A 34 -18.41 -4.92 6.23
C LEU A 34 -17.13 -5.77 6.10
N CYS A 35 -16.73 -6.47 7.16
CA CYS A 35 -15.57 -7.37 7.18
C CYS A 35 -15.94 -8.83 6.87
N ASP A 36 -17.23 -9.21 6.90
CA ASP A 36 -17.62 -10.59 6.67
C ASP A 36 -17.43 -10.97 5.18
N ARG A 37 -16.46 -11.86 4.93
CA ARG A 37 -16.22 -12.43 3.59
C ARG A 37 -17.43 -13.14 2.96
N LYS A 38 -18.45 -13.47 3.76
CA LYS A 38 -19.72 -14.05 3.30
C LYS A 38 -20.79 -13.00 3.00
N ASN A 39 -20.51 -11.74 3.22
CA ASN A 39 -21.38 -10.68 2.74
C ASN A 39 -21.25 -10.55 1.21
N PHE A 40 -22.12 -11.26 0.49
CA PHE A 40 -22.10 -11.28 -0.99
C PHE A 40 -22.72 -10.04 -1.64
N THR A 41 -23.11 -9.02 -0.87
CA THR A 41 -23.32 -7.67 -1.40
C THR A 41 -21.99 -7.02 -1.72
N GLY A 42 -21.00 -7.28 -0.87
CA GLY A 42 -19.61 -6.86 -0.92
C GLY A 42 -19.02 -6.78 0.47
N HIS A 43 -17.72 -6.80 0.56
CA HIS A 43 -16.98 -6.62 1.82
C HIS A 43 -15.64 -5.93 1.59
N ILE A 44 -15.03 -5.49 2.67
CA ILE A 44 -13.75 -4.78 2.61
C ILE A 44 -12.58 -5.77 2.60
N THR A 45 -11.55 -5.35 1.88
CA THR A 45 -10.22 -5.98 1.86
C THR A 45 -9.16 -4.91 2.08
N ALA A 46 -7.95 -5.33 2.38
CA ALA A 46 -6.82 -4.43 2.55
C ALA A 46 -5.60 -4.97 1.81
N SER A 47 -4.88 -4.08 1.12
CA SER A 47 -3.70 -4.46 0.33
C SER A 47 -2.55 -3.48 0.51
N GLY A 48 -1.33 -3.97 0.25
CA GLY A 48 -0.09 -3.22 0.34
C GLY A 48 0.65 -3.14 -0.99
N THR A 49 0.66 -1.97 -1.62
CA THR A 49 1.52 -1.71 -2.78
C THR A 49 2.95 -1.51 -2.31
N ILE A 50 3.82 -2.47 -2.56
CA ILE A 50 5.22 -2.44 -2.14
C ILE A 50 6.06 -1.92 -3.30
N ILE A 51 6.73 -0.78 -3.10
CA ILE A 51 7.57 -0.15 -4.10
C ILE A 51 9.04 -0.31 -3.69
N HIS A 52 9.80 -1.06 -4.48
CA HIS A 52 11.25 -1.16 -4.32
C HIS A 52 11.90 0.12 -4.84
N ILE A 53 12.35 0.95 -3.91
CA ILE A 53 12.81 2.31 -4.19
C ILE A 53 14.04 2.33 -5.12
N PRO A 54 15.08 1.49 -4.90
CA PRO A 54 16.27 1.53 -5.75
C PRO A 54 16.00 1.33 -7.23
N THR A 55 15.03 0.50 -7.60
CA THR A 55 14.73 0.17 -9.00
C THR A 55 13.41 0.73 -9.49
N ARG A 56 12.62 1.39 -8.63
CA ARG A 56 11.27 1.92 -8.94
C ARG A 56 10.36 0.85 -9.53
N GLU A 57 10.29 -0.27 -8.83
CA GLU A 57 9.46 -1.40 -9.23
C GLU A 57 8.46 -1.74 -8.14
N VAL A 58 7.29 -2.18 -8.55
CA VAL A 58 6.18 -2.63 -7.69
C VAL A 58 6.18 -4.15 -7.64
N LEU A 59 6.03 -4.70 -6.45
CA LEU A 59 5.86 -6.13 -6.25
C LEU A 59 4.47 -6.58 -6.66
N LEU A 60 4.40 -7.59 -7.51
CA LEU A 60 3.18 -8.30 -7.86
C LEU A 60 3.33 -9.79 -7.57
N LEU A 61 2.25 -10.39 -7.11
CA LEU A 61 2.10 -11.83 -6.90
C LEU A 61 1.21 -12.45 -7.98
N HIS A 62 1.51 -13.67 -8.39
CA HIS A 62 0.68 -14.42 -9.33
C HIS A 62 -0.30 -15.30 -8.58
N HIS A 63 -1.54 -14.84 -8.41
CA HIS A 63 -2.57 -15.53 -7.63
C HIS A 63 -2.95 -16.88 -8.24
N LYS A 64 -2.77 -17.93 -7.47
CA LYS A 64 -2.93 -19.33 -7.90
C LYS A 64 -4.32 -19.68 -8.45
N THR A 65 -5.37 -19.15 -7.84
CA THR A 65 -6.76 -19.49 -8.21
C THR A 65 -7.29 -18.58 -9.30
N LEU A 66 -6.93 -17.28 -9.28
CA LEU A 66 -7.44 -16.30 -10.25
C LEU A 66 -6.61 -16.25 -11.53
N ASP A 67 -5.42 -16.86 -11.52
CA ASP A 67 -4.44 -16.83 -12.62
C ASP A 67 -4.16 -15.39 -13.11
N LYS A 68 -3.97 -14.47 -12.14
CA LYS A 68 -3.74 -13.05 -12.38
C LYS A 68 -2.63 -12.51 -11.48
N TRP A 69 -1.95 -11.50 -11.99
CA TRP A 69 -1.02 -10.71 -11.20
C TRP A 69 -1.78 -9.67 -10.38
N HIS A 70 -1.49 -9.59 -9.09
CA HIS A 70 -2.13 -8.67 -8.16
C HIS A 70 -1.13 -8.11 -7.14
N ILE A 71 -1.55 -7.08 -6.42
CA ILE A 71 -0.85 -6.53 -5.28
C ILE A 71 -1.11 -7.42 -4.07
N PRO A 72 -0.13 -7.69 -3.20
CA PRO A 72 -0.34 -8.44 -1.96
C PRO A 72 -1.48 -7.86 -1.13
N GLY A 73 -2.36 -8.72 -0.62
CA GLY A 73 -3.49 -8.30 0.19
C GLY A 73 -4.66 -9.26 0.17
N GLY A 74 -5.54 -9.13 1.15
CA GLY A 74 -6.67 -10.04 1.32
C GLY A 74 -7.76 -9.49 2.24
N HIS A 75 -8.45 -10.39 2.93
CA HIS A 75 -9.60 -10.04 3.76
C HIS A 75 -9.17 -9.39 5.07
N VAL A 76 -10.01 -8.49 5.55
CA VAL A 76 -9.86 -7.92 6.89
C VAL A 76 -10.44 -8.90 7.90
N ASP A 77 -9.64 -9.34 8.85
CA ASP A 77 -10.07 -10.21 9.93
C ASP A 77 -10.67 -9.40 11.09
N LEU A 78 -11.58 -10.01 11.84
CA LEU A 78 -12.20 -9.34 13.00
C LEU A 78 -11.18 -9.00 14.10
N ASP A 79 -10.05 -9.70 14.13
CA ASP A 79 -8.96 -9.48 15.10
C ASP A 79 -7.97 -8.40 14.63
N ASP A 80 -8.06 -7.91 13.39
CA ASP A 80 -7.25 -6.80 12.93
C ASP A 80 -7.63 -5.51 13.69
N ASP A 81 -6.64 -4.81 14.24
CA ASP A 81 -6.85 -3.56 14.98
C ASP A 81 -7.20 -2.39 14.07
N SER A 82 -6.72 -2.42 12.82
CA SER A 82 -6.97 -1.40 11.81
C SER A 82 -6.89 -1.97 10.39
N LEU A 83 -7.39 -1.22 9.41
CA LEU A 83 -7.21 -1.54 7.97
C LEU A 83 -5.74 -1.58 7.56
N PHE A 84 -4.91 -0.76 8.21
CA PHE A 84 -3.47 -0.77 7.99
C PHE A 84 -2.82 -2.04 8.53
N ASP A 85 -3.22 -2.50 9.70
CA ASP A 85 -2.71 -3.75 10.30
C ASP A 85 -3.14 -4.96 9.46
N ALA A 86 -4.38 -4.97 8.94
CA ALA A 86 -4.83 -5.97 7.98
C ALA A 86 -3.94 -6.00 6.74
N ALA A 87 -3.65 -4.85 6.12
CA ALA A 87 -2.78 -4.77 4.96
C ALA A 87 -1.35 -5.24 5.26
N LEU A 88 -0.80 -4.92 6.44
CA LEU A 88 0.53 -5.40 6.87
C LEU A 88 0.54 -6.90 7.08
N ARG A 89 -0.46 -7.45 7.77
CA ARG A 89 -0.58 -8.89 8.00
C ARG A 89 -0.61 -9.66 6.68
N GLU A 90 -1.46 -9.25 5.75
CA GLU A 90 -1.57 -9.88 4.43
C GLU A 90 -0.25 -9.78 3.64
N VAL A 91 0.41 -8.62 3.67
CA VAL A 91 1.73 -8.47 3.04
C VAL A 91 2.74 -9.43 3.66
N GLU A 92 2.79 -9.55 4.99
CA GLU A 92 3.72 -10.45 5.68
C GLU A 92 3.42 -11.92 5.36
N GLU A 93 2.14 -12.32 5.40
CA GLU A 93 1.70 -13.69 5.10
C GLU A 93 2.03 -14.10 3.67
N GLU A 94 1.77 -13.24 2.69
CA GLU A 94 1.96 -13.55 1.28
C GLU A 94 3.41 -13.38 0.78
N THR A 95 4.23 -12.53 1.42
CA THR A 95 5.56 -12.14 0.91
C THR A 95 6.72 -12.40 1.87
N GLY A 96 6.42 -12.65 3.15
CA GLY A 96 7.42 -12.74 4.21
C GLY A 96 8.12 -11.43 4.54
N LEU A 97 7.65 -10.29 4.02
CA LEU A 97 8.19 -8.96 4.35
C LEU A 97 7.54 -8.46 5.65
N THR A 98 8.37 -8.24 6.67
CA THR A 98 7.89 -7.78 7.98
C THR A 98 7.74 -6.26 8.06
N VAL A 99 7.01 -5.77 9.09
CA VAL A 99 6.78 -4.35 9.32
C VAL A 99 8.08 -3.53 9.44
N GLU A 100 9.17 -4.12 9.96
CA GLU A 100 10.46 -3.45 10.09
C GLU A 100 11.16 -3.17 8.76
N GLN A 101 10.76 -3.90 7.71
CA GLN A 101 11.31 -3.76 6.37
C GLN A 101 10.50 -2.79 5.49
N LEU A 102 9.29 -2.43 5.92
CA LEU A 102 8.32 -1.66 5.16
C LEU A 102 8.14 -0.27 5.77
N ILE A 103 8.25 0.76 4.94
CA ILE A 103 8.05 2.15 5.34
C ILE A 103 6.72 2.63 4.76
N PRO A 104 5.68 2.88 5.59
CA PRO A 104 4.42 3.42 5.09
C PRO A 104 4.63 4.84 4.55
N ILE A 105 4.12 5.13 3.36
CA ILE A 105 4.42 6.39 2.68
C ILE A 105 3.30 7.42 2.83
N ASN A 106 2.05 7.03 2.87
CA ASN A 106 0.93 7.97 3.00
C ASN A 106 0.56 8.18 4.47
N LEU A 107 1.26 9.13 5.12
CA LEU A 107 1.04 9.46 6.53
C LEU A 107 0.33 10.80 6.69
N ILE A 108 -0.75 10.84 7.49
CA ILE A 108 -1.42 12.06 7.90
C ILE A 108 -1.40 12.12 9.42
N LYS A 109 -0.75 13.14 9.99
CA LYS A 109 -0.54 13.27 11.44
C LYS A 109 0.08 12.00 12.07
N ASN A 110 1.09 11.46 11.41
CA ASN A 110 1.82 10.24 11.81
C ASN A 110 0.97 8.96 11.82
N LYS A 111 -0.15 8.93 11.11
CA LYS A 111 -0.96 7.73 10.93
C LYS A 111 -1.03 7.34 9.46
N PRO A 112 -0.89 6.05 9.12
CA PRO A 112 -1.03 5.60 7.74
C PRO A 112 -2.48 5.69 7.27
N TYR A 113 -2.65 6.11 6.02
CA TYR A 113 -3.96 6.16 5.35
C TYR A 113 -3.88 5.44 4.01
N CYS A 114 -4.99 4.83 3.60
CA CYS A 114 -5.07 4.26 2.26
C CYS A 114 -5.01 5.38 1.20
N VAL A 115 -4.43 5.06 0.07
CA VAL A 115 -4.31 5.99 -1.07
C VAL A 115 -5.52 5.93 -1.99
N GLU A 116 -6.17 4.77 -2.03
CA GLU A 116 -7.40 4.54 -2.81
C GLU A 116 -8.26 3.45 -2.17
N ILE A 117 -9.54 3.40 -2.57
CA ILE A 117 -10.44 2.26 -2.35
C ILE A 117 -10.81 1.73 -3.73
N ASN A 118 -10.19 0.62 -4.11
CA ASN A 118 -10.46 -0.04 -5.38
C ASN A 118 -11.66 -0.99 -5.24
N SER A 119 -12.75 -0.69 -5.94
CA SER A 119 -13.97 -1.52 -5.91
C SER A 119 -14.05 -2.37 -7.17
N HIS A 120 -13.85 -3.67 -7.06
CA HIS A 120 -13.85 -4.58 -8.19
C HIS A 120 -14.74 -5.80 -7.96
N PRO A 121 -15.32 -6.36 -9.04
CA PRO A 121 -16.17 -7.53 -8.93
C PRO A 121 -15.34 -8.80 -8.75
N ILE A 122 -15.82 -9.67 -7.85
CA ILE A 122 -15.32 -11.03 -7.66
C ILE A 122 -16.33 -11.99 -8.32
N PRO A 123 -15.89 -12.85 -9.23
CA PRO A 123 -16.77 -13.82 -9.87
C PRO A 123 -17.20 -14.91 -8.88
N ARG A 124 -18.34 -15.53 -9.14
CA ARG A 124 -18.82 -16.67 -8.37
C ARG A 124 -17.75 -17.79 -8.32
N ASN A 125 -17.55 -18.34 -7.13
CA ASN A 125 -16.66 -19.45 -6.91
C ASN A 125 -17.44 -20.65 -6.31
N GLU A 126 -17.82 -21.60 -7.16
CA GLU A 126 -18.58 -22.78 -6.72
C GLU A 126 -17.80 -23.68 -5.75
N LYS A 127 -16.47 -23.75 -5.88
CA LYS A 127 -15.64 -24.57 -4.99
C LYS A 127 -15.63 -24.05 -3.56
N LYS A 128 -15.72 -22.74 -3.39
CA LYS A 128 -15.77 -22.07 -2.09
C LYS A 128 -17.20 -21.78 -1.61
N ASN A 129 -18.22 -22.10 -2.44
CA ASN A 129 -19.62 -21.72 -2.22
C ASN A 129 -19.78 -20.21 -1.97
N GLU A 130 -19.14 -19.42 -2.83
CA GLU A 130 -19.17 -17.96 -2.80
C GLU A 130 -19.92 -17.44 -4.04
N ASP A 131 -20.95 -16.64 -3.84
CA ASP A 131 -21.62 -15.95 -4.92
C ASP A 131 -20.79 -14.79 -5.45
N GLN A 132 -21.12 -14.28 -6.65
CA GLN A 132 -20.48 -13.08 -7.16
C GLN A 132 -20.74 -11.91 -6.20
N HIS A 133 -19.71 -11.13 -5.93
CA HIS A 133 -19.79 -10.00 -5.00
C HIS A 133 -18.75 -8.91 -5.37
N TYR A 134 -18.61 -7.90 -4.53
CA TYR A 134 -17.59 -6.88 -4.69
C TYR A 134 -16.58 -6.93 -3.54
N HIS A 135 -15.30 -6.85 -3.88
CA HIS A 135 -14.27 -6.42 -2.94
C HIS A 135 -14.12 -4.91 -3.02
N HIS A 136 -13.97 -4.30 -1.85
CA HIS A 136 -13.64 -2.89 -1.69
C HIS A 136 -12.30 -2.81 -0.99
N ASP A 137 -11.25 -2.78 -1.79
CA ASP A 137 -9.86 -2.93 -1.36
C ASP A 137 -9.27 -1.59 -0.92
N PHE A 138 -8.94 -1.49 0.37
CA PHE A 138 -8.25 -0.35 0.97
C PHE A 138 -6.75 -0.50 0.75
N ARG A 139 -6.21 0.29 -0.16
CA ARG A 139 -4.85 0.15 -0.63
C ARG A 139 -3.89 1.08 0.08
N PHE A 140 -2.89 0.49 0.74
CA PHE A 140 -1.78 1.21 1.37
C PHE A 140 -0.53 1.13 0.49
N VAL A 141 0.42 2.04 0.69
CA VAL A 141 1.67 2.08 -0.07
C VAL A 141 2.85 2.04 0.87
N PHE A 142 3.81 1.17 0.57
CA PHE A 142 5.02 0.95 1.34
C PHE A 142 6.26 1.15 0.48
N ALA A 143 7.24 1.88 0.99
CA ALA A 143 8.59 1.90 0.43
C ALA A 143 9.39 0.71 0.98
N TYR A 144 10.15 0.08 0.11
CA TYR A 144 11.04 -1.04 0.41
C TYR A 144 12.40 -0.81 -0.23
N THR A 145 13.48 -1.05 0.53
CA THR A 145 14.87 -0.83 0.08
C THR A 145 15.73 -2.10 0.17
N GLY A 146 15.15 -3.21 0.61
CA GLY A 146 15.86 -4.46 0.84
C GLY A 146 16.09 -5.28 -0.43
N ASN A 147 16.45 -6.55 -0.26
CA ASN A 147 16.68 -7.47 -1.38
C ASN A 147 15.35 -7.85 -2.05
N LYS A 148 15.32 -7.84 -3.38
CA LYS A 148 14.12 -8.21 -4.17
C LYS A 148 13.77 -9.71 -4.13
N ARG A 149 14.53 -10.53 -3.42
CA ARG A 149 14.16 -11.93 -3.14
C ARG A 149 13.21 -11.95 -1.94
N ILE A 150 12.00 -12.45 -2.19
CA ILE A 150 10.95 -12.60 -1.17
C ILE A 150 10.56 -14.07 -1.03
N HIS A 151 9.90 -14.39 0.08
CA HIS A 151 9.36 -15.71 0.36
C HIS A 151 7.85 -15.68 0.20
N ILE A 152 7.35 -16.12 -0.96
CA ILE A 152 5.90 -16.14 -1.21
C ILE A 152 5.25 -17.38 -0.57
N ASP A 153 3.97 -17.22 -0.15
CA ASP A 153 3.15 -18.37 0.23
C ASP A 153 2.70 -19.13 -1.03
N LEU A 154 3.27 -20.33 -1.22
CA LEU A 154 2.96 -21.20 -2.36
C LEU A 154 1.54 -21.81 -2.30
N ASN A 155 0.81 -21.66 -1.20
CA ASN A 155 -0.60 -22.04 -1.14
C ASN A 155 -1.48 -21.05 -1.90
N GLU A 156 -1.12 -19.77 -1.90
CA GLU A 156 -1.88 -18.68 -2.48
C GLU A 156 -1.29 -18.16 -3.80
N SER A 157 0.02 -18.06 -3.89
CA SER A 157 0.74 -17.52 -5.05
C SER A 157 1.64 -18.53 -5.73
N LEU A 158 1.67 -18.50 -7.08
CA LEU A 158 2.52 -19.36 -7.91
C LEU A 158 3.90 -18.77 -8.16
N ASP A 159 3.98 -17.45 -8.22
CA ASP A 159 5.19 -16.71 -8.58
C ASP A 159 5.09 -15.27 -8.12
N TYR A 160 6.19 -14.52 -8.19
CA TYR A 160 6.21 -13.07 -7.98
C TYR A 160 7.06 -12.38 -9.03
N LYS A 161 6.78 -11.11 -9.26
CA LYS A 161 7.61 -10.25 -10.11
C LYS A 161 7.68 -8.83 -9.56
N TRP A 162 8.78 -8.17 -9.88
CA TRP A 162 8.94 -6.73 -9.71
C TRP A 162 8.73 -6.07 -11.06
N LEU A 163 7.76 -5.19 -11.17
CA LEU A 163 7.34 -4.54 -12.40
C LEU A 163 7.63 -3.04 -12.30
N SER A 164 8.21 -2.46 -13.34
CA SER A 164 8.47 -1.01 -13.36
C SER A 164 7.21 -0.22 -13.01
N ILE A 165 7.34 0.82 -12.21
CA ILE A 165 6.23 1.73 -11.85
C ILE A 165 5.60 2.37 -13.10
N ASP A 166 6.37 2.50 -14.19
CA ASP A 166 5.94 3.05 -15.46
C ASP A 166 5.29 2.00 -16.39
N ASP A 167 5.17 0.73 -15.95
CA ASP A 167 4.61 -0.34 -16.78
C ASP A 167 3.10 -0.15 -16.98
N PRO A 168 2.60 -0.21 -18.23
CA PRO A 168 1.18 -0.03 -18.53
C PRO A 168 0.26 -0.99 -17.77
N TYR A 169 0.73 -2.20 -17.43
CA TYR A 169 -0.07 -3.16 -16.66
C TYR A 169 -0.43 -2.64 -15.27
N LEU A 170 0.47 -1.88 -14.62
CA LEU A 170 0.15 -1.25 -13.33
C LEU A 170 -0.99 -0.24 -13.47
N GLN A 171 -1.11 0.41 -14.63
CA GLN A 171 -2.21 1.34 -14.91
C GLN A 171 -3.58 0.64 -15.01
N GLU A 172 -3.60 -0.63 -15.40
CA GLU A 172 -4.84 -1.41 -15.45
C GLU A 172 -5.32 -1.87 -14.07
N ILE A 173 -4.38 -2.18 -13.17
CA ILE A 173 -4.70 -2.73 -11.83
C ILE A 173 -4.76 -1.66 -10.73
N MET A 174 -4.26 -0.47 -11.00
CA MET A 174 -4.32 0.68 -10.10
C MET A 174 -5.20 1.77 -10.67
N THR A 175 -6.10 2.32 -9.86
CA THR A 175 -7.06 3.34 -10.30
C THR A 175 -6.38 4.67 -10.61
N THR A 176 -5.17 4.91 -10.10
CA THR A 176 -4.43 6.19 -10.21
C THR A 176 -2.92 5.99 -10.30
N PRO A 177 -2.41 5.43 -11.42
CA PRO A 177 -0.97 5.18 -11.59
C PRO A 177 -0.13 6.46 -11.64
N GLU A 178 -0.68 7.56 -12.17
CA GLU A 178 -0.03 8.89 -12.20
C GLU A 178 0.28 9.44 -10.81
N THR A 179 -0.32 8.84 -9.79
CA THR A 179 -0.18 9.27 -8.41
C THR A 179 0.89 8.52 -7.63
N LEU A 180 1.44 7.39 -8.11
CA LEU A 180 2.48 6.69 -7.35
C LEU A 180 3.70 7.57 -7.12
N ASP A 181 4.16 8.31 -8.13
CA ASP A 181 5.25 9.27 -7.96
C ASP A 181 4.87 10.43 -7.03
N SER A 182 3.67 10.98 -7.17
CA SER A 182 3.21 12.05 -6.28
C SER A 182 2.94 11.55 -4.85
N ILE A 183 2.43 10.34 -4.70
CA ILE A 183 2.25 9.68 -3.39
C ILE A 183 3.61 9.43 -2.74
N LEU A 184 4.61 8.98 -3.50
CA LEU A 184 5.96 8.81 -3.01
C LEU A 184 6.55 10.13 -2.52
N LEU A 185 6.41 11.21 -3.29
CA LEU A 185 6.93 12.54 -2.93
C LEU A 185 6.19 13.13 -1.71
N GLU A 186 4.86 13.12 -1.72
CA GLU A 186 4.04 13.64 -0.61
C GLU A 186 4.21 12.80 0.66
N GLY A 187 4.29 11.48 0.51
CA GLY A 187 4.53 10.58 1.63
C GLY A 187 5.88 10.81 2.30
N LEU A 188 6.92 11.12 1.51
CA LEU A 188 8.22 11.49 2.05
C LEU A 188 8.18 12.80 2.83
N GLU A 189 7.51 13.82 2.33
CA GLU A 189 7.36 15.08 3.06
C GLU A 189 6.66 14.87 4.40
N SER A 190 5.61 14.05 4.40
CA SER A 190 4.89 13.68 5.62
C SER A 190 5.77 12.89 6.60
N TYR A 191 6.57 11.95 6.09
CA TYR A 191 7.47 11.13 6.88
C TYR A 191 8.62 11.95 7.48
N GLU A 192 9.22 12.87 6.71
CA GLU A 192 10.24 13.80 7.22
C GLU A 192 9.71 14.73 8.33
N GLN A 193 8.46 15.21 8.18
CA GLN A 193 7.82 16.01 9.23
C GLN A 193 7.61 15.17 10.49
N SER A 194 7.26 13.89 10.33
CA SER A 194 7.07 12.96 11.43
C SER A 194 8.36 12.66 12.19
N ILE A 195 9.48 12.45 11.49
CA ILE A 195 10.80 12.24 12.11
C ILE A 195 11.26 13.48 12.88
N LYS A 196 11.03 14.68 12.36
CA LYS A 196 11.36 15.93 13.08
C LYS A 196 10.61 16.06 14.41
N LEU A 197 9.43 15.44 14.54
CA LEU A 197 8.64 15.44 15.78
C LEU A 197 9.06 14.35 16.76
N VAL A 198 9.61 13.24 16.27
CA VAL A 198 10.09 12.11 17.10
C VAL A 198 11.61 12.22 17.22
N ARG A 199 12.08 13.10 18.11
CA ARG A 199 13.50 13.16 18.47
C ARG A 199 13.93 11.83 19.08
N HIS A 200 14.90 11.12 18.43
CA HIS A 200 15.60 9.90 18.85
C HIS A 200 14.98 8.56 18.41
N ASN A 201 14.77 8.37 17.12
CA ASN A 201 14.51 7.02 16.62
C ASN A 201 15.40 6.71 15.40
N ASP A 202 16.63 6.24 15.66
CA ASP A 202 17.66 5.93 14.65
C ASP A 202 17.17 4.90 13.61
N TYR A 203 16.20 4.02 13.97
CA TYR A 203 15.64 3.00 13.08
C TYR A 203 14.85 3.57 11.89
N LEU A 204 14.30 4.78 12.02
CA LEU A 204 13.49 5.40 10.96
C LEU A 204 14.31 6.34 10.07
N VAL A 205 15.39 6.92 10.58
CA VAL A 205 16.18 7.95 9.88
C VAL A 205 17.05 7.35 8.79
N THR A 206 17.72 6.23 9.05
CA THR A 206 18.63 5.58 8.08
C THR A 206 17.90 5.10 6.83
N PRO A 207 16.73 4.41 6.93
CA PRO A 207 15.94 4.06 5.76
C PRO A 207 15.47 5.27 4.95
N LEU A 208 15.03 6.34 5.62
CA LEU A 208 14.61 7.57 4.96
C LEU A 208 15.74 8.23 4.19
N ALA A 209 16.90 8.40 4.82
CA ALA A 209 18.06 9.02 4.18
C ALA A 209 18.53 8.22 2.96
N SER A 210 18.57 6.89 3.07
CA SER A 210 18.89 6.01 1.96
C SER A 210 17.88 6.15 0.81
N TYR A 211 16.60 6.22 1.13
CA TYR A 211 15.55 6.41 0.15
C TYR A 211 15.67 7.76 -0.58
N LEU A 212 15.83 8.86 0.15
CA LEU A 212 16.00 10.19 -0.43
C LEU A 212 17.22 10.26 -1.35
N PHE A 213 18.31 9.60 -0.95
CA PHE A 213 19.50 9.51 -1.80
C PHE A 213 19.21 8.80 -3.13
N GLN A 214 18.52 7.66 -3.09
CA GLN A 214 18.18 6.87 -4.27
C GLN A 214 17.19 7.60 -5.18
N LEU A 215 16.21 8.31 -4.61
CA LEU A 215 15.30 9.16 -5.37
C LEU A 215 16.05 10.32 -6.03
N GLY A 216 17.02 10.92 -5.33
CA GLY A 216 17.92 11.92 -5.90
C GLY A 216 18.71 11.38 -7.09
N GLN A 217 19.26 10.17 -6.98
CA GLN A 217 19.96 9.52 -8.09
C GLN A 217 19.05 9.28 -9.29
N HIS A 218 17.82 8.82 -9.06
CA HIS A 218 16.84 8.61 -10.12
C HIS A 218 16.51 9.92 -10.88
N HIS A 219 16.28 11.02 -10.17
CA HIS A 219 16.06 12.33 -10.79
C HIS A 219 17.30 12.80 -11.57
N TYR A 220 18.50 12.57 -11.02
CA TYR A 220 19.76 12.87 -11.67
C TYR A 220 19.90 12.15 -13.02
N ASP A 221 19.65 10.85 -13.05
CA ASP A 221 19.77 10.01 -14.25
C ASP A 221 18.77 10.42 -15.36
N ARG A 222 17.66 11.04 -14.99
CA ARG A 222 16.64 11.59 -15.91
C ARG A 222 16.87 13.05 -16.31
N GLY A 223 17.93 13.68 -15.82
CA GLY A 223 18.25 15.08 -16.12
C GLY A 223 17.42 16.11 -15.32
N ASN A 224 16.68 15.67 -14.30
CA ASN A 224 15.87 16.52 -13.43
C ASN A 224 16.74 17.07 -12.27
N TRP A 225 17.70 17.93 -12.60
CA TRP A 225 18.78 18.38 -11.71
C TRP A 225 18.29 19.06 -10.43
N GLU A 226 17.25 19.91 -10.52
CA GLU A 226 16.69 20.62 -9.36
C GLU A 226 16.06 19.65 -8.36
N SER A 227 15.26 18.71 -8.84
CA SER A 227 14.67 17.66 -8.00
C SER A 227 15.74 16.75 -7.40
N ALA A 228 16.77 16.39 -8.17
CA ALA A 228 17.89 15.59 -7.69
C ALA A 228 18.63 16.29 -6.55
N GLU A 229 18.99 17.57 -6.73
CA GLU A 229 19.68 18.37 -5.70
C GLU A 229 18.81 18.46 -4.43
N GLN A 230 17.54 18.70 -4.55
CA GLN A 230 16.60 18.75 -3.42
C GLN A 230 16.62 17.44 -2.63
N MET A 231 16.49 16.29 -3.31
CA MET A 231 16.48 14.99 -2.66
C MET A 231 17.81 14.65 -1.99
N PHE A 232 18.95 14.97 -2.63
CA PHE A 232 20.26 14.78 -2.00
C PHE A 232 20.46 15.65 -0.76
N ARG A 233 20.06 16.92 -0.80
CA ARG A 233 20.12 17.81 0.38
C ARG A 233 19.26 17.29 1.53
N ARG A 234 18.06 16.80 1.24
CA ARG A 234 17.16 16.18 2.23
C ARG A 234 17.75 14.91 2.82
N SER A 235 18.39 14.06 1.99
CA SER A 235 19.09 12.86 2.46
C SER A 235 20.20 13.20 3.47
N VAL A 236 21.05 14.17 3.13
CA VAL A 236 22.13 14.64 4.02
C VAL A 236 21.54 15.18 5.34
N SER A 237 20.51 16.04 5.25
CA SER A 237 19.85 16.59 6.45
C SER A 237 19.23 15.50 7.34
N ALA A 238 18.73 14.41 6.76
CA ALA A 238 18.22 13.28 7.53
C ALA A 238 19.33 12.58 8.31
N TYR A 239 20.54 12.41 7.75
CA TYR A 239 21.67 11.84 8.45
C TYR A 239 22.25 12.77 9.52
N GLU A 240 22.30 14.10 9.28
CA GLU A 240 22.89 15.07 10.22
C GLU A 240 22.04 15.28 11.48
N ASN A 241 20.78 14.85 11.48
CA ASN A 241 19.87 15.00 12.61
C ASN A 241 19.78 13.72 13.49
N THR A 242 20.66 12.74 13.26
CA THR A 242 20.87 11.55 14.12
C THR A 242 22.04 11.79 15.08
#